data_ad35551c09a589d840a09c8ee1bb58a2
#
_entry.id   ad35551c09a589d840a09c8ee1bb58a2
#
_cell.length_a   1.000
_cell.length_b   1.000
_cell.length_c   1.000
_cell.angle_alpha   90.00
_cell.angle_beta   90.00
_cell.angle_gamma   90.00
#
_symmetry.space_group_name_H-M   'P 1'
#
loop_
_entity.id
_entity.type
_entity.pdbx_description
1 polymer ?
#
loop_
_entity_poly.entity_id
_entity_poly.type
_entity_poly.pdbx_seq_one_letter_code
_entity_poly.pdbx_strand_id
1 'polypeptide(L)'
;MKKLFLLLLFCQVSSSGYCDSNTKKLELKYDWTKKISEEDPQQLEYYNIQCFQRGPNFFKATISHLKQRFNQSGGVHILQRVGGCEWDDETGEVHGFNQYGYDGEDFLSLDLKTLTWIGPKPQAVITKQKWDADKARIEHNVNYLTQIYPEWLKMYLVYGNSSLQRTELPSVSLLQKTPSSPVTCHATGFYPDRAMMFWRKDGEEFHEDVDHGEILPNHDGTFQMSVDLNLSSVTPEDWRRYDCVFNLSGVKDNIVTRLDKAEIRTNWAEEPSHMTVPITAAVLVLAVVLIAVITGFIICKKKKGEREKWKVGLL
;
A
#
# COMPACT_ATOMS: atom_id res chain seq x y z
N MET A 1 1.37 24.84 11.48
CA MET A 1 2.55 24.17 12.08
C MET A 1 2.96 23.03 11.16
N LYS A 2 4.05 23.20 10.42
CA LYS A 2 4.60 22.13 9.59
C LYS A 2 5.74 21.48 10.35
N LYS A 3 5.46 20.38 11.08
CA LYS A 3 6.54 19.55 11.62
C LYS A 3 7.10 18.70 10.49
N LEU A 4 8.36 18.87 10.19
CA LEU A 4 9.06 18.07 9.19
C LEU A 4 9.81 16.95 9.88
N PHE A 5 9.59 15.72 9.36
CA PHE A 5 10.20 14.51 9.90
C PHE A 5 11.29 14.01 8.97
N LEU A 6 12.50 13.83 9.48
CA LEU A 6 13.50 12.98 8.84
C LEU A 6 13.46 11.60 9.49
N LEU A 7 12.78 10.67 8.87
CA LEU A 7 12.73 9.28 9.29
C LEU A 7 13.85 8.50 8.59
N LEU A 8 14.88 8.13 9.32
CA LEU A 8 15.89 7.17 8.86
C LEU A 8 15.44 5.76 9.22
N LEU A 9 14.53 5.20 8.42
CA LEU A 9 14.10 3.81 8.55
C LEU A 9 15.14 2.88 7.91
N PHE A 10 15.80 2.05 8.71
CA PHE A 10 16.56 0.90 8.25
C PHE A 10 15.65 -0.33 8.06
N CYS A 11 14.50 -0.15 7.43
CA CYS A 11 13.70 -1.25 6.91
C CYS A 11 12.82 -0.74 5.78
N GLN A 12 13.23 -1.00 4.57
CA GLN A 12 12.52 -0.98 3.27
C GLN A 12 11.60 0.20 2.88
N VAL A 13 11.36 1.20 3.71
CA VAL A 13 10.58 2.39 3.34
C VAL A 13 11.29 3.65 3.82
N SER A 14 12.47 3.92 3.32
CA SER A 14 13.06 5.24 3.49
C SER A 14 12.56 6.15 2.38
N SER A 15 12.18 7.36 2.74
CA SER A 15 11.66 8.35 1.82
C SER A 15 12.62 8.73 0.69
N SER A 16 13.92 8.53 0.85
CA SER A 16 14.95 9.01 -0.09
C SER A 16 15.73 7.92 -0.83
N GLY A 17 15.77 6.68 -0.33
CA GLY A 17 16.49 5.59 -0.93
C GLY A 17 16.41 4.29 -0.13
N TYR A 18 16.99 3.21 -0.63
CA TYR A 18 17.07 1.91 0.05
C TYR A 18 18.39 1.21 -0.25
N CYS A 19 18.77 0.28 0.64
CA CYS A 19 19.97 -0.53 0.49
C CYS A 19 19.62 -1.86 -0.18
N ASP A 20 20.05 -2.06 -1.41
CA ASP A 20 19.90 -3.36 -2.07
C ASP A 20 21.00 -4.32 -1.60
N SER A 21 20.58 -5.32 -0.84
CA SER A 21 21.50 -6.33 -0.28
C SER A 21 22.10 -7.26 -1.34
N ASN A 22 21.44 -7.43 -2.48
CA ASN A 22 21.89 -8.32 -3.56
C ASN A 22 22.98 -7.65 -4.40
N THR A 23 22.71 -6.42 -4.84
CA THR A 23 23.64 -5.65 -5.68
C THR A 23 24.70 -4.90 -4.87
N LYS A 24 24.53 -4.80 -3.53
CA LYS A 24 25.37 -3.98 -2.63
C LYS A 24 25.42 -2.52 -3.05
N LYS A 25 24.28 -2.01 -3.54
CA LYS A 25 24.14 -0.61 -3.95
C LYS A 25 23.10 0.11 -3.11
N LEU A 26 23.38 1.38 -2.86
CA LEU A 26 22.39 2.33 -2.33
C LEU A 26 21.60 2.87 -3.52
N GLU A 27 20.32 2.56 -3.58
CA GLU A 27 19.39 3.05 -4.61
C GLU A 27 18.70 4.32 -4.13
N LEU A 28 18.99 5.45 -4.80
CA LEU A 28 18.36 6.74 -4.49
C LEU A 28 17.08 6.90 -5.32
N LYS A 29 15.97 7.21 -4.67
CA LYS A 29 14.64 7.22 -5.30
C LYS A 29 14.35 8.48 -6.10
N TYR A 30 14.88 9.62 -5.69
CA TYR A 30 14.53 10.92 -6.26
C TYR A 30 15.73 11.62 -6.88
N ASP A 31 15.51 12.40 -7.92
CA ASP A 31 16.59 13.12 -8.60
C ASP A 31 17.28 14.15 -7.70
N TRP A 32 16.54 14.78 -6.78
CA TRP A 32 17.14 15.67 -5.79
C TRP A 32 18.06 14.95 -4.80
N THR A 33 17.82 13.69 -4.48
CA THR A 33 18.73 12.90 -3.63
C THR A 33 20.01 12.54 -4.37
N LYS A 34 19.95 12.35 -5.68
CA LYS A 34 21.13 12.14 -6.53
C LYS A 34 22.02 13.41 -6.54
N LYS A 35 21.42 14.59 -6.70
CA LYS A 35 22.16 15.86 -6.64
C LYS A 35 22.90 16.04 -5.31
N ILE A 36 22.24 15.76 -4.18
CA ILE A 36 22.88 15.81 -2.87
C ILE A 36 24.07 14.86 -2.80
N SER A 37 23.95 13.65 -3.33
CA SER A 37 25.04 12.68 -3.32
C SER A 37 26.26 13.09 -4.18
N GLU A 38 26.03 13.92 -5.19
CA GLU A 38 27.09 14.53 -6.01
C GLU A 38 27.78 15.68 -5.28
N GLU A 39 27.04 16.49 -4.50
CA GLU A 39 27.55 17.66 -3.78
C GLU A 39 28.15 17.30 -2.41
N ASP A 40 27.60 16.29 -1.73
CA ASP A 40 28.11 15.76 -0.45
C ASP A 40 28.44 14.25 -0.55
N PRO A 41 29.60 13.90 -1.14
CA PRO A 41 30.04 12.51 -1.20
C PRO A 41 30.27 11.86 0.17
N GLN A 42 30.51 12.64 1.22
CA GLN A 42 30.72 12.12 2.57
C GLN A 42 29.42 11.59 3.18
N GLN A 43 28.31 12.23 2.88
CA GLN A 43 26.99 11.73 3.28
C GLN A 43 26.67 10.40 2.57
N LEU A 44 26.94 10.31 1.28
CA LEU A 44 26.75 9.07 0.51
C LEU A 44 27.60 7.94 1.07
N GLU A 45 28.88 8.20 1.38
CA GLU A 45 29.78 7.22 2.00
C GLU A 45 29.29 6.79 3.39
N TYR A 46 28.80 7.73 4.20
CA TYR A 46 28.18 7.41 5.49
C TYR A 46 27.04 6.39 5.31
N TYR A 47 26.12 6.63 4.37
CA TYR A 47 25.01 5.69 4.10
C TYR A 47 25.51 4.33 3.60
N ASN A 48 26.49 4.29 2.71
CA ASN A 48 27.08 3.04 2.24
C ASN A 48 27.68 2.22 3.39
N ILE A 49 28.43 2.84 4.28
CA ILE A 49 28.99 2.18 5.46
C ILE A 49 27.88 1.67 6.39
N GLN A 50 26.83 2.47 6.63
CA GLN A 50 25.69 2.03 7.44
C GLN A 50 24.95 0.85 6.78
N CYS A 51 24.67 0.92 5.50
CA CYS A 51 23.92 -0.11 4.76
C CYS A 51 24.64 -1.45 4.69
N PHE A 52 25.94 -1.45 4.41
CA PHE A 52 26.64 -2.67 3.98
C PHE A 52 27.72 -3.17 4.94
N GLN A 53 28.06 -2.38 5.94
CA GLN A 53 29.10 -2.74 6.91
C GLN A 53 28.58 -2.68 8.35
N ARG A 54 28.36 -1.47 8.90
CA ARG A 54 28.05 -1.29 10.32
C ARG A 54 26.66 -1.82 10.68
N GLY A 55 25.64 -1.51 9.88
CA GLY A 55 24.28 -1.93 10.14
C GLY A 55 24.13 -3.45 10.18
N PRO A 56 24.45 -4.18 9.12
CA PRO A 56 24.32 -5.66 9.12
C PRO A 56 25.08 -6.34 10.25
N ASN A 57 26.31 -5.89 10.54
CA ASN A 57 27.12 -6.44 11.62
C ASN A 57 26.48 -6.19 13.00
N PHE A 58 26.00 -4.96 13.22
CA PHE A 58 25.32 -4.60 14.47
C PHE A 58 24.04 -5.41 14.68
N PHE A 59 23.16 -5.46 13.68
CA PHE A 59 21.90 -6.19 13.77
C PHE A 59 22.11 -7.69 13.97
N LYS A 60 23.02 -8.30 13.21
CA LYS A 60 23.36 -9.72 13.34
C LYS A 60 23.88 -10.08 14.74
N ALA A 61 24.81 -9.30 15.26
CA ALA A 61 25.36 -9.52 16.60
C ALA A 61 24.28 -9.32 17.68
N THR A 62 23.50 -8.26 17.58
CA THR A 62 22.46 -7.95 18.57
C THR A 62 21.38 -9.01 18.59
N ILE A 63 20.84 -9.44 17.44
CA ILE A 63 19.85 -10.53 17.36
C ILE A 63 20.41 -11.81 17.98
N SER A 64 21.67 -12.17 17.71
CA SER A 64 22.29 -13.36 18.29
C SER A 64 22.28 -13.32 19.83
N HIS A 65 22.64 -12.18 20.43
CA HIS A 65 22.60 -12.01 21.87
C HIS A 65 21.17 -12.02 22.44
N LEU A 66 20.21 -11.41 21.72
CA LEU A 66 18.81 -11.41 22.16
C LEU A 66 18.20 -12.80 22.12
N LYS A 67 18.43 -13.59 21.06
CA LYS A 67 17.99 -14.97 20.96
C LYS A 67 18.46 -15.81 22.15
N GLN A 68 19.72 -15.68 22.54
CA GLN A 68 20.25 -16.36 23.71
C GLN A 68 19.54 -15.92 25.00
N ARG A 69 19.31 -14.61 25.17
CA ARG A 69 18.68 -14.06 26.39
C ARG A 69 17.21 -14.44 26.52
N PHE A 70 16.51 -14.54 25.39
CA PHE A 70 15.10 -14.94 25.34
C PHE A 70 14.90 -16.47 25.26
N ASN A 71 16.00 -17.27 25.33
CA ASN A 71 15.97 -18.72 25.15
C ASN A 71 15.31 -19.17 23.82
N GLN A 72 15.54 -18.41 22.75
CA GLN A 72 14.99 -18.68 21.43
C GLN A 72 15.96 -19.54 20.62
N SER A 73 15.67 -20.83 20.47
CA SER A 73 16.54 -21.78 19.77
C SER A 73 16.34 -21.81 18.24
N GLY A 74 15.21 -21.32 17.74
CA GLY A 74 14.84 -21.35 16.32
C GLY A 74 13.97 -20.17 15.94
N GLY A 75 13.42 -20.22 14.73
CA GLY A 75 12.50 -19.20 14.22
C GLY A 75 13.18 -17.99 13.58
N VAL A 76 12.34 -17.14 12.97
CA VAL A 76 12.72 -15.83 12.43
C VAL A 76 12.47 -14.79 13.51
N HIS A 77 13.48 -13.99 13.80
CA HIS A 77 13.40 -12.91 14.78
C HIS A 77 13.78 -11.59 14.14
N ILE A 78 13.08 -10.53 14.48
CA ILE A 78 13.19 -9.22 13.84
C ILE A 78 13.63 -8.19 14.88
N LEU A 79 14.78 -7.54 14.64
CA LEU A 79 15.21 -6.35 15.35
C LEU A 79 15.00 -5.14 14.43
N GLN A 80 14.19 -4.20 14.87
CA GLN A 80 13.87 -2.98 14.15
C GLN A 80 14.56 -1.77 14.82
N ARG A 81 14.89 -0.78 14.02
CA ARG A 81 15.37 0.51 14.51
C ARG A 81 14.74 1.63 13.72
N VAL A 82 14.25 2.64 14.42
CA VAL A 82 13.87 3.93 13.87
C VAL A 82 14.69 5.03 14.55
N GLY A 83 15.22 5.95 13.78
CA GLY A 83 15.99 7.06 14.33
C GLY A 83 16.03 8.23 13.36
N GLY A 84 16.00 9.45 13.90
CA GLY A 84 15.96 10.66 13.09
C GLY A 84 15.77 11.90 13.94
N CYS A 85 15.30 12.97 13.31
CA CYS A 85 14.94 14.21 13.98
C CYS A 85 13.68 14.83 13.36
N GLU A 86 12.98 15.58 14.18
CA GLU A 86 11.97 16.55 13.79
C GLU A 86 12.59 17.95 13.94
N TRP A 87 12.25 18.84 13.03
CA TRP A 87 12.65 20.24 13.11
C TRP A 87 11.42 21.11 12.88
N ASP A 88 11.21 22.04 13.79
CA ASP A 88 10.19 23.06 13.69
C ASP A 88 10.81 24.31 13.07
N ASP A 89 10.32 24.76 11.93
CA ASP A 89 10.90 25.85 11.17
C ASP A 89 10.54 27.24 11.74
N GLU A 90 9.51 27.34 12.59
CA GLU A 90 9.12 28.60 13.24
C GLU A 90 9.90 28.84 14.54
N THR A 91 10.09 27.79 15.34
CA THR A 91 10.76 27.88 16.64
C THR A 91 12.25 27.55 16.58
N GLY A 92 12.68 26.83 15.54
CA GLY A 92 14.01 26.27 15.41
C GLY A 92 14.27 25.05 16.30
N GLU A 93 13.25 24.56 17.03
CA GLU A 93 13.39 23.39 17.89
C GLU A 93 13.72 22.15 17.10
N VAL A 94 14.62 21.34 17.67
CA VAL A 94 15.00 20.03 17.15
C VAL A 94 14.61 18.96 18.17
N HIS A 95 13.86 17.96 17.72
CA HIS A 95 13.52 16.79 18.50
C HIS A 95 14.11 15.53 17.87
N GLY A 96 15.21 15.02 18.46
CA GLY A 96 15.85 13.78 18.00
C GLY A 96 15.22 12.54 18.65
N PHE A 97 15.20 11.43 17.94
CA PHE A 97 14.71 10.14 18.46
C PHE A 97 15.53 8.97 17.92
N ASN A 98 15.69 7.93 18.75
CA ASN A 98 16.33 6.66 18.37
C ASN A 98 15.70 5.52 19.18
N GLN A 99 14.98 4.65 18.49
CA GLN A 99 14.16 3.61 19.10
C GLN A 99 14.44 2.25 18.46
N TYR A 100 14.35 1.21 19.26
CA TYR A 100 14.49 -0.18 18.85
C TYR A 100 13.26 -0.98 19.24
N GLY A 101 12.80 -1.84 18.33
CA GLY A 101 11.80 -2.87 18.56
C GLY A 101 12.38 -4.26 18.37
N TYR A 102 11.90 -5.23 19.11
CA TYR A 102 12.25 -6.64 18.94
C TYR A 102 10.99 -7.49 18.87
N ASP A 103 10.86 -8.26 17.78
CA ASP A 103 9.70 -9.10 17.48
C ASP A 103 8.35 -8.37 17.57
N GLY A 104 8.31 -7.11 17.07
CA GLY A 104 7.12 -6.27 17.05
C GLY A 104 6.82 -5.51 18.34
N GLU A 105 7.65 -5.65 19.37
CA GLU A 105 7.46 -5.00 20.66
C GLU A 105 8.57 -3.99 20.97
N ASP A 106 8.23 -2.92 21.72
CA ASP A 106 9.20 -1.92 22.16
C ASP A 106 10.32 -2.56 22.98
N PHE A 107 11.56 -2.23 22.61
CA PHE A 107 12.75 -2.80 23.26
C PHE A 107 13.59 -1.76 23.96
N LEU A 108 14.06 -0.71 23.27
CA LEU A 108 14.86 0.38 23.83
C LEU A 108 14.56 1.70 23.12
N SER A 109 14.52 2.80 23.85
CA SER A 109 14.48 4.16 23.30
C SER A 109 15.49 5.05 24.02
N LEU A 110 16.15 5.96 23.26
CA LEU A 110 17.09 6.91 23.84
C LEU A 110 16.33 8.15 24.33
N ASP A 111 16.45 8.44 25.62
CA ASP A 111 16.02 9.71 26.19
C ASP A 111 17.14 10.74 26.11
N LEU A 112 16.98 11.75 25.26
CA LEU A 112 17.96 12.80 25.07
C LEU A 112 18.01 13.83 26.23
N LYS A 113 17.00 13.84 27.12
CA LYS A 113 17.00 14.72 28.28
C LYS A 113 17.91 14.18 29.39
N THR A 114 17.81 12.88 29.65
CA THR A 114 18.59 12.20 30.68
C THR A 114 19.87 11.57 30.14
N LEU A 115 20.02 11.48 28.82
CA LEU A 115 21.13 10.80 28.12
C LEU A 115 21.23 9.33 28.52
N THR A 116 20.09 8.67 28.69
CA THR A 116 19.99 7.27 29.06
C THR A 116 19.03 6.53 28.15
N TRP A 117 19.19 5.22 28.09
CA TRP A 117 18.26 4.36 27.38
C TRP A 117 17.08 3.96 28.30
N ILE A 118 15.87 3.96 27.76
CA ILE A 118 14.66 3.49 28.43
C ILE A 118 14.33 2.10 27.86
N GLY A 119 14.19 1.11 28.74
CA GLY A 119 13.84 -0.27 28.36
C GLY A 119 12.61 -0.72 29.14
N PRO A 120 11.46 -0.88 28.48
CA PRO A 120 10.19 -1.21 29.16
C PRO A 120 10.15 -2.67 29.68
N LYS A 121 11.07 -3.53 29.21
CA LYS A 121 11.09 -4.96 29.52
C LYS A 121 12.31 -5.38 30.33
N PRO A 122 12.18 -6.38 31.23
CA PRO A 122 13.31 -6.91 31.99
C PRO A 122 14.46 -7.37 31.09
N GLN A 123 14.16 -7.94 29.93
CA GLN A 123 15.16 -8.42 28.98
C GLN A 123 15.96 -7.29 28.32
N ALA A 124 15.45 -6.06 28.31
CA ALA A 124 16.17 -4.90 27.81
C ALA A 124 17.24 -4.38 28.81
N VAL A 125 17.11 -4.66 30.11
CA VAL A 125 17.94 -4.10 31.19
C VAL A 125 19.43 -4.29 30.94
N ILE A 126 19.86 -5.49 30.56
CA ILE A 126 21.29 -5.77 30.31
C ILE A 126 21.81 -4.91 29.14
N THR A 127 21.03 -4.79 28.07
CA THR A 127 21.43 -3.95 26.92
C THR A 127 21.41 -2.48 27.29
N LYS A 128 20.40 -2.02 28.05
CA LYS A 128 20.32 -0.66 28.58
C LYS A 128 21.58 -0.33 29.38
N GLN A 129 21.93 -1.13 30.39
CA GLN A 129 23.09 -0.91 31.25
C GLN A 129 24.39 -0.81 30.43
N LYS A 130 24.58 -1.74 29.47
CA LYS A 130 25.75 -1.71 28.58
C LYS A 130 25.80 -0.46 27.72
N TRP A 131 24.66 -0.01 27.19
CA TRP A 131 24.61 1.16 26.32
C TRP A 131 24.66 2.49 27.08
N ASP A 132 24.13 2.54 28.31
CA ASP A 132 24.28 3.71 29.22
C ASP A 132 25.73 3.90 29.67
N ALA A 133 26.47 2.79 29.84
CA ALA A 133 27.90 2.85 30.19
C ALA A 133 28.80 3.27 29.00
N ASP A 134 28.32 3.12 27.77
CA ASP A 134 29.06 3.47 26.55
C ASP A 134 28.85 4.97 26.21
N LYS A 135 29.66 5.82 26.86
CA LYS A 135 29.58 7.28 26.70
C LYS A 135 29.80 7.71 25.24
N ALA A 136 30.71 7.07 24.53
CA ALA A 136 31.01 7.40 23.15
C ALA A 136 29.78 7.11 22.24
N ARG A 137 29.03 6.03 22.53
CA ARG A 137 27.78 5.73 21.84
C ARG A 137 26.72 6.81 22.09
N ILE A 138 26.57 7.27 23.31
CA ILE A 138 25.61 8.31 23.68
C ILE A 138 25.98 9.62 22.99
N GLU A 139 27.24 10.08 23.10
CA GLU A 139 27.75 11.29 22.46
C GLU A 139 27.55 11.24 20.92
N HIS A 140 27.86 10.11 20.30
CA HIS A 140 27.62 9.91 18.88
C HIS A 140 26.13 10.06 18.52
N ASN A 141 25.21 9.42 19.27
CA ASN A 141 23.78 9.58 19.04
C ASN A 141 23.32 11.02 19.22
N VAL A 142 23.73 11.68 20.31
CA VAL A 142 23.37 13.10 20.56
C VAL A 142 23.82 13.96 19.39
N ASN A 143 25.08 13.87 18.97
CA ASN A 143 25.60 14.66 17.87
C ASN A 143 24.81 14.44 16.56
N TYR A 144 24.53 13.17 16.20
CA TYR A 144 23.79 12.90 14.98
C TYR A 144 22.34 13.37 15.06
N LEU A 145 21.65 13.10 16.17
CA LEU A 145 20.22 13.40 16.32
C LEU A 145 19.94 14.90 16.47
N THR A 146 20.88 15.67 17.05
CA THR A 146 20.63 17.09 17.36
C THR A 146 21.42 18.07 16.50
N GLN A 147 22.43 17.60 15.73
CA GLN A 147 23.23 18.46 14.86
C GLN A 147 23.23 17.97 13.41
N ILE A 148 23.74 16.78 13.16
CA ILE A 148 23.98 16.30 11.79
C ILE A 148 22.67 16.06 11.02
N TYR A 149 21.70 15.36 11.61
CA TYR A 149 20.43 15.10 10.94
C TYR A 149 19.59 16.35 10.69
N PRO A 150 19.50 17.34 11.61
CA PRO A 150 18.86 18.62 11.31
C PRO A 150 19.52 19.39 10.16
N GLU A 151 20.85 19.37 10.04
CA GLU A 151 21.55 19.98 8.91
C GLU A 151 21.19 19.27 7.59
N TRP A 152 21.21 17.94 7.58
CA TRP A 152 20.78 17.19 6.41
C TRP A 152 19.31 17.43 6.07
N LEU A 153 18.43 17.51 7.06
CA LEU A 153 17.01 17.81 6.84
C LEU A 153 16.83 19.17 6.15
N LYS A 154 17.54 20.21 6.62
CA LYS A 154 17.52 21.54 6.00
C LYS A 154 18.01 21.51 4.56
N MET A 155 19.09 20.77 4.30
CA MET A 155 19.61 20.56 2.94
C MET A 155 18.59 19.84 2.05
N TYR A 156 17.93 18.79 2.55
CA TYR A 156 16.87 18.08 1.82
C TYR A 156 15.68 18.98 1.47
N LEU A 157 15.35 19.94 2.35
CA LEU A 157 14.32 20.93 2.06
C LEU A 157 14.71 21.87 0.92
N VAL A 158 15.98 22.26 0.84
CA VAL A 158 16.45 23.11 -0.26
C VAL A 158 16.38 22.38 -1.60
N TYR A 159 16.92 21.16 -1.69
CA TYR A 159 16.98 20.41 -2.95
C TYR A 159 15.66 19.71 -3.31
N GLY A 160 14.92 19.28 -2.31
CA GLY A 160 13.67 18.55 -2.45
C GLY A 160 12.41 19.41 -2.45
N ASN A 161 12.52 20.73 -2.30
CA ASN A 161 11.39 21.63 -2.08
C ASN A 161 10.24 21.43 -3.07
N SER A 162 10.52 21.37 -4.36
CA SER A 162 9.51 21.17 -5.40
C SER A 162 8.78 19.83 -5.28
N SER A 163 9.50 18.78 -4.91
CA SER A 163 8.93 17.44 -4.70
C SER A 163 8.16 17.34 -3.37
N LEU A 164 8.69 17.93 -2.32
CA LEU A 164 8.13 17.86 -0.96
C LEU A 164 6.91 18.78 -0.77
N GLN A 165 6.81 19.86 -1.55
CA GLN A 165 5.66 20.77 -1.52
C GLN A 165 4.64 20.49 -2.65
N ARG A 166 4.84 19.44 -3.45
CA ARG A 166 3.91 19.08 -4.49
C ARG A 166 2.54 18.70 -3.94
N THR A 167 1.54 18.83 -4.75
CA THR A 167 0.19 18.34 -4.49
C THR A 167 -0.22 17.44 -5.63
N GLU A 168 -0.58 16.20 -5.32
CA GLU A 168 -1.10 15.24 -6.30
C GLU A 168 -2.48 14.78 -5.85
N LEU A 169 -3.45 14.88 -6.76
CA LEU A 169 -4.82 14.44 -6.52
C LEU A 169 -4.94 12.94 -6.80
N PRO A 170 -5.79 12.21 -6.05
CA PRO A 170 -5.93 10.76 -6.22
C PRO A 170 -6.77 10.40 -7.44
N SER A 171 -6.61 9.16 -7.88
CA SER A 171 -7.64 8.43 -8.59
C SER A 171 -8.55 7.76 -7.56
N VAL A 172 -9.87 8.04 -7.62
CA VAL A 172 -10.87 7.46 -6.71
C VAL A 172 -11.68 6.41 -7.46
N SER A 173 -11.86 5.25 -6.87
CA SER A 173 -12.60 4.12 -7.45
C SER A 173 -13.54 3.49 -6.43
N LEU A 174 -14.70 3.02 -6.88
CA LEU A 174 -15.62 2.21 -6.11
C LEU A 174 -15.36 0.73 -6.45
N LEU A 175 -15.09 -0.08 -5.44
CA LEU A 175 -14.68 -1.47 -5.58
C LEU A 175 -15.62 -2.37 -4.76
N GLN A 176 -15.97 -3.54 -5.28
CA GLN A 176 -16.73 -4.55 -4.55
C GLN A 176 -16.26 -5.95 -4.93
N LYS A 177 -15.84 -6.74 -3.95
CA LYS A 177 -15.32 -8.11 -4.21
C LYS A 177 -16.38 -9.06 -4.69
N THR A 178 -17.53 -9.08 -4.03
CA THR A 178 -18.72 -9.89 -4.37
C THR A 178 -19.97 -9.03 -4.16
N PRO A 179 -21.11 -9.37 -4.75
CA PRO A 179 -22.35 -8.59 -4.55
C PRO A 179 -22.81 -8.43 -3.10
N SER A 180 -22.34 -9.29 -2.19
CA SER A 180 -22.64 -9.23 -0.75
C SER A 180 -21.53 -8.58 0.09
N SER A 181 -20.38 -8.23 -0.51
CA SER A 181 -19.30 -7.55 0.18
C SER A 181 -19.61 -6.07 0.37
N PRO A 182 -18.99 -5.39 1.36
CA PRO A 182 -19.00 -3.93 1.44
C PRO A 182 -18.52 -3.30 0.13
N VAL A 183 -18.97 -2.09 -0.16
CA VAL A 183 -18.40 -1.27 -1.22
C VAL A 183 -17.27 -0.45 -0.65
N THR A 184 -16.09 -0.62 -1.22
CA THR A 184 -14.88 0.11 -0.86
C THR A 184 -14.75 1.34 -1.75
N CYS A 185 -14.67 2.52 -1.16
CA CYS A 185 -14.15 3.70 -1.82
C CYS A 185 -12.65 3.72 -1.64
N HIS A 186 -11.88 3.69 -2.71
CA HIS A 186 -10.43 3.62 -2.71
C HIS A 186 -9.83 4.80 -3.45
N ALA A 187 -8.99 5.57 -2.76
CA ALA A 187 -8.22 6.68 -3.30
C ALA A 187 -6.74 6.31 -3.34
N THR A 188 -6.09 6.46 -4.48
CA THR A 188 -4.65 6.17 -4.63
C THR A 188 -3.95 7.18 -5.52
N GLY A 189 -2.66 7.43 -5.26
CA GLY A 189 -1.84 8.37 -6.01
C GLY A 189 -1.89 9.80 -5.47
N PHE A 190 -2.33 10.04 -4.25
CA PHE A 190 -2.35 11.37 -3.66
C PHE A 190 -1.08 11.71 -2.88
N TYR A 191 -0.78 12.99 -2.80
CA TYR A 191 0.28 13.57 -1.99
C TYR A 191 -0.11 14.99 -1.55
N PRO A 192 0.11 15.38 -0.30
CA PRO A 192 0.78 14.68 0.80
C PRO A 192 -0.08 13.59 1.48
N ASP A 193 0.44 12.97 2.54
CA ASP A 193 -0.22 11.92 3.33
C ASP A 193 -1.31 12.42 4.29
N ARG A 194 -1.68 13.70 4.23
CA ARG A 194 -2.73 14.29 5.07
C ARG A 194 -4.02 14.41 4.30
N ALA A 195 -4.86 13.41 4.42
CA ALA A 195 -6.15 13.33 3.76
C ALA A 195 -7.23 12.80 4.71
N MET A 196 -8.47 13.07 4.37
CA MET A 196 -9.65 12.47 5.00
C MET A 196 -10.54 11.89 3.92
N MET A 197 -11.16 10.75 4.20
CA MET A 197 -12.14 10.13 3.32
C MET A 197 -13.28 9.57 4.14
N PHE A 198 -14.51 9.83 3.73
CA PHE A 198 -15.71 9.43 4.46
C PHE A 198 -16.89 9.22 3.51
N TRP A 199 -17.86 8.46 3.96
CA TRP A 199 -19.13 8.32 3.28
C TRP A 199 -20.09 9.40 3.76
N ARG A 200 -20.95 9.88 2.85
CA ARG A 200 -21.98 10.87 3.08
C ARG A 200 -23.31 10.33 2.56
N LYS A 201 -24.37 10.50 3.33
CA LYS A 201 -25.75 10.17 2.95
C LYS A 201 -26.60 11.43 2.96
N ASP A 202 -27.30 11.71 1.86
CA ASP A 202 -28.12 12.92 1.69
C ASP A 202 -27.38 14.24 1.98
N GLY A 203 -26.07 14.27 1.79
CA GLY A 203 -25.24 15.44 2.05
C GLY A 203 -24.60 15.51 3.44
N GLU A 204 -25.01 14.66 4.37
CA GLU A 204 -24.47 14.59 5.73
C GLU A 204 -23.47 13.43 5.89
N GLU A 205 -22.41 13.63 6.70
CA GLU A 205 -21.43 12.58 6.98
C GLU A 205 -22.08 11.38 7.64
N PHE A 206 -21.78 10.17 7.14
CA PHE A 206 -22.39 8.93 7.53
C PHE A 206 -21.37 8.01 8.18
N HIS A 207 -21.66 7.55 9.40
CA HIS A 207 -20.72 6.77 10.22
C HIS A 207 -21.17 5.33 10.49
N GLU A 208 -22.45 5.04 10.27
CA GLU A 208 -23.00 3.70 10.51
C GLU A 208 -22.52 2.72 9.44
N ASP A 209 -22.11 1.52 9.84
CA ASP A 209 -21.64 0.48 8.91
C ASP A 209 -20.45 0.91 8.03
N VAL A 210 -19.62 1.84 8.53
CA VAL A 210 -18.43 2.39 7.84
C VAL A 210 -17.17 1.92 8.56
N ASP A 211 -16.21 1.40 7.79
CA ASP A 211 -14.88 1.00 8.28
C ASP A 211 -13.80 1.81 7.55
N HIS A 212 -12.93 2.46 8.32
CA HIS A 212 -11.86 3.32 7.80
C HIS A 212 -10.54 2.56 7.77
N GLY A 213 -9.93 2.50 6.58
CA GLY A 213 -8.56 2.03 6.43
C GLY A 213 -7.52 3.10 6.82
N GLU A 214 -6.28 2.66 6.98
CA GLU A 214 -5.14 3.55 7.21
C GLU A 214 -4.66 4.19 5.91
N ILE A 215 -3.93 5.31 6.02
CA ILE A 215 -3.19 5.89 4.90
C ILE A 215 -1.91 5.07 4.72
N LEU A 216 -1.75 4.45 3.55
CA LEU A 216 -0.66 3.56 3.22
C LEU A 216 0.23 4.18 2.12
N PRO A 217 1.55 4.00 2.19
CA PRO A 217 2.45 4.49 1.15
C PRO A 217 2.44 3.60 -0.10
N ASN A 218 2.51 4.24 -1.27
CA ASN A 218 2.80 3.61 -2.55
C ASN A 218 4.33 3.57 -2.81
N HIS A 219 4.77 2.74 -3.74
CA HIS A 219 6.20 2.65 -4.09
C HIS A 219 6.75 3.89 -4.81
N ASP A 220 5.89 4.70 -5.43
CA ASP A 220 6.25 5.94 -6.12
C ASP A 220 6.31 7.18 -5.22
N GLY A 221 6.05 7.01 -3.92
CA GLY A 221 6.05 8.09 -2.93
C GLY A 221 4.73 8.85 -2.84
N THR A 222 3.68 8.38 -3.48
CA THR A 222 2.29 8.78 -3.24
C THR A 222 1.65 7.90 -2.17
N PHE A 223 0.41 8.18 -1.83
CA PHE A 223 -0.32 7.46 -0.79
C PHE A 223 -1.65 6.92 -1.30
N GLN A 224 -2.21 5.97 -0.56
CA GLN A 224 -3.52 5.41 -0.78
C GLN A 224 -4.29 5.27 0.52
N MET A 225 -5.60 5.29 0.45
CA MET A 225 -6.49 4.97 1.56
C MET A 225 -7.81 4.43 1.05
N SER A 226 -8.56 3.80 1.94
CA SER A 226 -9.87 3.24 1.62
C SER A 226 -10.86 3.47 2.74
N VAL A 227 -12.15 3.47 2.41
CA VAL A 227 -13.24 3.45 3.38
C VAL A 227 -14.33 2.53 2.86
N ASP A 228 -14.73 1.57 3.69
CA ASP A 228 -15.72 0.56 3.36
C ASP A 228 -17.10 0.97 3.85
N LEU A 229 -18.14 0.71 3.04
CA LEU A 229 -19.53 0.91 3.37
C LEU A 229 -20.29 -0.41 3.23
N ASN A 230 -20.89 -0.90 4.32
CA ASN A 230 -21.73 -2.06 4.28
C ASN A 230 -23.15 -1.67 3.83
N LEU A 231 -23.57 -2.20 2.69
CA LEU A 231 -24.88 -1.93 2.09
C LEU A 231 -25.88 -3.07 2.26
N SER A 232 -25.64 -4.05 3.13
CA SER A 232 -26.49 -5.22 3.28
C SER A 232 -27.93 -4.88 3.71
N SER A 233 -28.13 -3.75 4.39
CA SER A 233 -29.42 -3.24 4.83
C SER A 233 -30.01 -2.15 3.93
N VAL A 234 -29.33 -1.78 2.84
CA VAL A 234 -29.71 -0.66 1.95
C VAL A 234 -30.25 -1.19 0.63
N THR A 235 -31.45 -0.72 0.23
CA THR A 235 -32.02 -1.10 -1.07
C THR A 235 -31.22 -0.45 -2.22
N PRO A 236 -31.12 -1.09 -3.40
CA PRO A 236 -30.38 -0.52 -4.53
C PRO A 236 -30.89 0.86 -5.00
N GLU A 237 -32.16 1.14 -4.78
CA GLU A 237 -32.78 2.44 -5.11
C GLU A 237 -32.26 3.57 -4.25
N ASP A 238 -31.89 3.27 -2.98
CA ASP A 238 -31.35 4.22 -2.02
C ASP A 238 -29.84 4.47 -2.19
N TRP A 239 -29.13 3.66 -2.96
CA TRP A 239 -27.67 3.81 -3.17
C TRP A 239 -27.29 5.19 -3.66
N ARG A 240 -28.09 5.82 -4.51
CA ARG A 240 -27.84 7.17 -5.06
C ARG A 240 -27.82 8.30 -4.01
N ARG A 241 -28.22 7.99 -2.79
CA ARG A 241 -28.18 8.93 -1.66
C ARG A 241 -26.79 8.99 -1.01
N TYR A 242 -25.89 8.05 -1.40
CA TYR A 242 -24.55 7.94 -0.81
C TYR A 242 -23.51 8.48 -1.76
N ASP A 243 -22.58 9.26 -1.21
CA ASP A 243 -21.38 9.76 -1.86
C ASP A 243 -20.16 9.38 -1.04
N CYS A 244 -19.08 8.96 -1.70
CA CYS A 244 -17.76 8.94 -1.11
C CYS A 244 -17.10 10.31 -1.31
N VAL A 245 -16.60 10.88 -0.24
CA VAL A 245 -15.95 12.20 -0.24
C VAL A 245 -14.50 12.04 0.17
N PHE A 246 -13.59 12.51 -0.68
CA PHE A 246 -12.16 12.58 -0.38
C PHE A 246 -11.74 14.05 -0.25
N ASN A 247 -11.03 14.38 0.84
CA ASN A 247 -10.46 15.71 1.10
C ASN A 247 -8.95 15.60 1.28
N LEU A 248 -8.19 16.37 0.51
CA LEU A 248 -6.75 16.47 0.62
C LEU A 248 -6.37 17.77 1.34
N SER A 249 -5.53 17.68 2.35
CA SER A 249 -5.07 18.85 3.11
C SER A 249 -4.39 19.88 2.19
N GLY A 250 -4.84 21.12 2.26
CA GLY A 250 -4.34 22.21 1.42
C GLY A 250 -5.06 22.38 0.08
N VAL A 251 -5.99 21.48 -0.26
CA VAL A 251 -6.86 21.60 -1.44
C VAL A 251 -8.26 22.03 -0.98
N LYS A 252 -8.82 23.04 -1.66
CA LYS A 252 -10.12 23.61 -1.27
C LYS A 252 -11.30 22.72 -1.64
N ASP A 253 -11.22 22.07 -2.79
CA ASP A 253 -12.34 21.33 -3.36
C ASP A 253 -12.22 19.84 -3.01
N ASN A 254 -13.30 19.28 -2.49
CA ASN A 254 -13.42 17.86 -2.23
C ASN A 254 -13.65 17.09 -3.54
N ILE A 255 -13.11 15.88 -3.62
CA ILE A 255 -13.45 14.93 -4.67
C ILE A 255 -14.65 14.12 -4.19
N VAL A 256 -15.77 14.21 -4.91
CA VAL A 256 -17.03 13.53 -4.58
C VAL A 256 -17.31 12.46 -5.63
N THR A 257 -17.42 11.21 -5.19
CA THR A 257 -17.73 10.05 -6.03
C THR A 257 -19.08 9.49 -5.60
N ARG A 258 -20.10 9.63 -6.45
CA ARG A 258 -21.45 9.12 -6.18
C ARG A 258 -21.47 7.59 -6.22
N LEU A 259 -22.18 6.98 -5.28
CA LEU A 259 -22.37 5.54 -5.29
C LEU A 259 -23.36 5.17 -6.41
N ASP A 260 -22.82 4.65 -7.50
CA ASP A 260 -23.58 4.10 -8.61
C ASP A 260 -23.11 2.67 -8.90
N LYS A 261 -24.05 1.75 -8.99
CA LYS A 261 -23.76 0.33 -9.27
C LYS A 261 -23.00 0.15 -10.60
N ALA A 262 -23.25 1.00 -11.58
CA ALA A 262 -22.58 0.96 -12.87
C ALA A 262 -21.09 1.35 -12.80
N GLU A 263 -20.70 2.14 -11.81
CA GLU A 263 -19.32 2.62 -11.61
C GLU A 263 -18.50 1.68 -10.70
N ILE A 264 -19.16 0.71 -10.05
CA ILE A 264 -18.47 -0.25 -9.16
C ILE A 264 -17.66 -1.23 -10.00
N ARG A 265 -16.36 -1.30 -9.73
CA ARG A 265 -15.46 -2.28 -10.31
C ARG A 265 -15.45 -3.55 -9.47
N THR A 266 -15.60 -4.70 -10.12
CA THR A 266 -15.57 -6.01 -9.47
C THR A 266 -14.81 -7.02 -10.32
N ASN A 267 -14.13 -7.95 -9.67
CA ASN A 267 -13.58 -9.15 -10.32
C ASN A 267 -14.56 -10.33 -10.25
N TRP A 268 -15.75 -10.11 -9.68
CA TRP A 268 -16.80 -11.12 -9.65
C TRP A 268 -17.29 -11.40 -11.07
N ALA A 269 -17.14 -12.64 -11.51
CA ALA A 269 -17.76 -13.11 -12.75
C ALA A 269 -19.19 -13.59 -12.42
N GLU A 270 -20.20 -12.96 -13.00
CA GLU A 270 -21.54 -13.52 -12.93
C GLU A 270 -21.50 -14.90 -13.60
N GLU A 271 -21.86 -15.95 -12.86
CA GLU A 271 -22.09 -17.25 -13.48
C GLU A 271 -23.18 -17.10 -14.55
N PRO A 272 -22.96 -17.63 -15.77
CA PRO A 272 -23.97 -17.56 -16.81
C PRO A 272 -25.26 -18.13 -16.25
N SER A 273 -26.32 -17.35 -16.28
CA SER A 273 -27.62 -17.77 -15.74
C SER A 273 -27.98 -19.14 -16.27
N HIS A 274 -28.38 -20.08 -15.43
CA HIS A 274 -28.75 -21.44 -15.79
C HIS A 274 -29.85 -21.49 -16.87
N MET A 275 -30.48 -20.37 -17.23
CA MET A 275 -31.47 -20.26 -18.30
C MET A 275 -30.87 -20.20 -19.72
N THR A 276 -29.63 -19.76 -19.88
CA THR A 276 -28.98 -19.69 -21.21
C THR A 276 -28.57 -21.06 -21.74
N VAL A 277 -28.19 -21.98 -20.87
CA VAL A 277 -27.81 -23.36 -21.25
C VAL A 277 -28.99 -24.17 -21.82
N PRO A 278 -30.18 -24.19 -21.18
CA PRO A 278 -31.32 -24.89 -21.77
C PRO A 278 -31.84 -24.26 -23.07
N ILE A 279 -31.77 -22.93 -23.22
CA ILE A 279 -32.21 -22.26 -24.45
C ILE A 279 -31.25 -22.56 -25.61
N THR A 280 -29.95 -22.53 -25.41
CA THR A 280 -28.98 -22.89 -26.46
C THR A 280 -29.07 -24.37 -26.84
N ALA A 281 -29.25 -25.27 -25.88
CA ALA A 281 -29.46 -26.67 -26.13
C ALA A 281 -30.76 -26.91 -26.94
N ALA A 282 -31.85 -26.23 -26.59
CA ALA A 282 -33.12 -26.34 -27.31
C ALA A 282 -33.00 -25.82 -28.77
N VAL A 283 -32.31 -24.73 -28.99
CA VAL A 283 -32.07 -24.19 -30.34
C VAL A 283 -31.23 -25.15 -31.19
N LEU A 284 -30.19 -25.76 -30.60
CA LEU A 284 -29.36 -26.75 -31.30
C LEU A 284 -30.16 -28.00 -31.67
N VAL A 285 -31.00 -28.52 -30.78
CA VAL A 285 -31.88 -29.67 -31.05
C VAL A 285 -32.87 -29.34 -32.18
N LEU A 286 -33.50 -28.16 -32.15
CA LEU A 286 -34.40 -27.73 -33.22
C LEU A 286 -33.68 -27.61 -34.58
N ALA A 287 -32.47 -27.12 -34.62
CA ALA A 287 -31.68 -27.01 -35.84
C ALA A 287 -31.35 -28.42 -36.43
N VAL A 288 -30.94 -29.35 -35.57
CA VAL A 288 -30.67 -30.76 -35.99
C VAL A 288 -31.91 -31.44 -36.53
N VAL A 289 -33.08 -31.27 -35.87
CA VAL A 289 -34.37 -31.81 -36.34
C VAL A 289 -34.76 -31.22 -37.68
N LEU A 290 -34.62 -29.92 -37.88
CA LEU A 290 -34.88 -29.25 -39.16
C LEU A 290 -34.01 -29.80 -40.30
N ILE A 291 -32.70 -29.97 -40.04
CA ILE A 291 -31.76 -30.55 -41.02
C ILE A 291 -32.19 -32.01 -41.38
N ALA A 292 -32.55 -32.81 -40.39
CA ALA A 292 -33.00 -34.18 -40.61
C ALA A 292 -34.29 -34.25 -41.45
N VAL A 293 -35.25 -33.36 -41.20
CA VAL A 293 -36.50 -33.27 -42.00
C VAL A 293 -36.22 -32.85 -43.43
N ILE A 294 -35.36 -31.83 -43.63
CA ILE A 294 -35.00 -31.36 -44.98
C ILE A 294 -34.26 -32.45 -45.77
N THR A 295 -33.30 -33.14 -45.15
CA THR A 295 -32.54 -34.22 -45.78
C THR A 295 -33.45 -35.40 -46.11
N GLY A 296 -34.36 -35.78 -45.20
CA GLY A 296 -35.40 -36.80 -45.44
C GLY A 296 -36.29 -36.44 -46.63
N PHE A 297 -36.73 -35.20 -46.71
CA PHE A 297 -37.55 -34.68 -47.80
C PHE A 297 -36.82 -34.75 -49.15
N ILE A 298 -35.57 -34.39 -49.20
CA ILE A 298 -34.69 -34.42 -50.40
C ILE A 298 -34.52 -35.85 -50.86
N ILE A 299 -34.23 -36.79 -49.95
CA ILE A 299 -34.12 -38.25 -50.28
C ILE A 299 -35.40 -38.82 -50.79
N CYS A 300 -36.56 -38.51 -50.15
CA CYS A 300 -37.87 -38.97 -50.64
C CYS A 300 -38.17 -38.39 -52.02
N LYS A 301 -37.89 -37.13 -52.31
CA LYS A 301 -38.13 -36.55 -53.63
C LYS A 301 -37.20 -37.14 -54.69
N LYS A 302 -35.96 -37.44 -54.36
CA LYS A 302 -35.04 -38.19 -55.28
C LYS A 302 -35.51 -39.58 -55.60
N LYS A 303 -35.96 -40.38 -54.60
CA LYS A 303 -36.54 -41.73 -54.81
C LYS A 303 -37.83 -41.70 -55.59
N LYS A 304 -38.66 -40.67 -55.46
CA LYS A 304 -39.87 -40.52 -56.24
C LYS A 304 -39.54 -40.19 -57.70
N GLY A 305 -38.59 -39.35 -57.97
CA GLY A 305 -38.11 -39.03 -59.31
C GLY A 305 -37.45 -40.22 -60.03
N GLU A 306 -36.73 -41.07 -59.30
CA GLU A 306 -36.18 -42.33 -59.88
C GLU A 306 -37.25 -43.36 -60.21
N ARG A 307 -38.28 -43.47 -59.36
CA ARG A 307 -39.46 -44.41 -59.69
C ARG A 307 -40.26 -43.94 -60.87
N GLU A 308 -40.38 -42.61 -61.12
CA GLU A 308 -41.04 -42.09 -62.31
C GLU A 308 -40.25 -42.36 -63.60
N LYS A 309 -38.92 -42.21 -63.54
CA LYS A 309 -38.03 -42.57 -64.66
C LYS A 309 -38.09 -44.02 -65.05
N TRP A 310 -38.24 -44.95 -64.09
CA TRP A 310 -38.45 -46.41 -64.39
C TRP A 310 -39.83 -46.73 -65.03
N LYS A 311 -40.87 -45.95 -64.76
CA LYS A 311 -42.16 -46.12 -65.35
C LYS A 311 -42.24 -45.61 -66.80
N VAL A 312 -41.40 -44.68 -67.21
CA VAL A 312 -41.37 -44.12 -68.58
C VAL A 312 -40.43 -44.91 -69.48
N GLY A 313 -39.56 -45.78 -68.97
CA GLY A 313 -38.67 -46.68 -69.77
C GLY A 313 -39.25 -48.06 -70.08
N LEU A 314 -40.56 -48.30 -69.85
CA LEU A 314 -41.24 -49.55 -70.09
C LEU A 314 -42.52 -49.37 -70.97
N LEU A 315 -42.49 -48.43 -71.91
CA LEU A 315 -43.45 -48.32 -73.03
C LEU A 315 -42.70 -48.35 -74.34
#